data_334f198ade57f241e50192fea8a1c454
#
_entry.id   334f198ade57f241e50192fea8a1c454
#
_cell.length_a   1.000
_cell.length_b   1.000
_cell.length_c   1.000
_cell.angle_alpha   90.00
_cell.angle_beta   90.00
_cell.angle_gamma   90.00
#
_symmetry.space_group_name_H-M   'P 1'
#
loop_
_entity.id
_entity.type
_entity.pdbx_description
1 polymer ?
#
loop_
_entity_poly.entity_id
_entity_poly.type
_entity_poly.pdbx_seq_one_letter_code
_entity_poly.pdbx_strand_id
1 'polypeptide(L)'
;MSKELWKAGNMLYPVPVVMVSCGTMEESNIITVAWTGTINTNPPMTYVSVRPERHSYNIINETGEFVINVTTEALAYATDWCGVRSGSKYDKFKEMKLTKEECPLVSCPAIAESPMNIMCKVKEIVHLGSHDMFVAEVVGTLADEKYM
;
A
#
# COMPACT_ATOMS: atom_id res chain seq x y z
N MET A 1 -19.54 -7.11 35.13
CA MET A 1 -18.47 -6.56 34.29
C MET A 1 -18.76 -5.10 34.01
N SER A 2 -17.81 -4.22 34.31
CA SER A 2 -17.99 -2.79 34.06
C SER A 2 -17.09 -2.30 32.94
N LYS A 3 -17.54 -1.28 32.21
CA LYS A 3 -16.79 -0.64 31.14
C LYS A 3 -16.74 0.85 31.35
N GLU A 4 -15.67 1.47 30.92
CA GLU A 4 -15.51 2.91 31.00
C GLU A 4 -15.72 3.53 29.61
N LEU A 5 -16.24 4.75 29.61
CA LEU A 5 -16.38 5.52 28.38
C LEU A 5 -15.07 6.24 28.07
N TRP A 6 -14.46 5.91 26.93
CA TRP A 6 -13.27 6.59 26.45
C TRP A 6 -13.63 7.59 25.35
N LYS A 7 -12.75 8.53 25.10
CA LYS A 7 -12.89 9.44 23.96
C LYS A 7 -12.83 8.64 22.65
N ALA A 8 -13.49 9.16 21.62
CA ALA A 8 -13.41 8.59 20.29
C ALA A 8 -11.94 8.53 19.83
N GLY A 9 -11.54 7.40 19.28
CA GLY A 9 -10.19 7.17 18.81
C GLY A 9 -10.12 5.97 17.90
N ASN A 10 -8.93 5.70 17.38
CA ASN A 10 -8.66 4.64 16.42
C ASN A 10 -8.29 3.35 17.14
N MET A 11 -9.30 2.59 17.54
CA MET A 11 -9.13 1.42 18.41
C MET A 11 -9.39 0.09 17.72
N LEU A 12 -9.59 0.09 16.41
CA LEU A 12 -9.84 -1.16 15.68
C LEU A 12 -8.51 -1.87 15.37
N TYR A 13 -8.23 -2.94 16.11
CA TYR A 13 -7.04 -3.76 15.97
C TYR A 13 -7.44 -5.24 16.01
N PRO A 14 -6.67 -6.16 15.40
CA PRO A 14 -5.45 -5.90 14.62
C PRO A 14 -5.76 -5.29 13.25
N VAL A 15 -4.76 -4.62 12.68
CA VAL A 15 -4.82 -4.09 11.31
C VAL A 15 -3.76 -4.78 10.45
N PRO A 16 -4.02 -4.97 9.15
CA PRO A 16 -2.98 -5.46 8.25
C PRO A 16 -1.89 -4.40 8.08
N VAL A 17 -0.66 -4.84 7.79
CA VAL A 17 0.42 -3.92 7.47
C VAL A 17 1.00 -4.36 6.14
N VAL A 18 0.95 -3.48 5.14
CA VAL A 18 1.38 -3.77 3.77
C VAL A 18 2.33 -2.70 3.28
N MET A 19 3.15 -3.04 2.28
CA MET A 19 3.95 -2.05 1.56
C MET A 19 3.25 -1.73 0.24
N VAL A 20 2.94 -0.46 0.02
CA VAL A 20 2.26 0.01 -1.20
C VAL A 20 3.30 0.65 -2.12
N SER A 21 3.47 0.11 -3.32
CA SER A 21 4.34 0.68 -4.33
C SER A 21 3.54 1.47 -5.36
N CYS A 22 4.15 2.51 -5.89
CA CYS A 22 3.52 3.42 -6.85
C CYS A 22 4.57 4.05 -7.76
N GLY A 23 4.13 4.74 -8.81
CA GLY A 23 4.98 5.40 -9.78
C GLY A 23 5.20 4.57 -11.03
N THR A 24 6.42 4.60 -11.54
CA THR A 24 6.85 3.83 -12.71
C THR A 24 8.07 2.98 -12.35
N MET A 25 8.52 2.14 -13.28
CA MET A 25 9.76 1.36 -13.05
C MET A 25 10.97 2.25 -12.83
N GLU A 26 11.03 3.40 -13.49
CA GLU A 26 12.14 4.35 -13.39
C GLU A 26 12.04 5.23 -12.16
N GLU A 27 10.83 5.65 -11.81
CA GLU A 27 10.58 6.58 -10.71
C GLU A 27 9.42 6.08 -9.85
N SER A 28 9.76 5.42 -8.76
CA SER A 28 8.80 4.76 -7.91
C SER A 28 9.05 5.07 -6.43
N ASN A 29 8.05 4.77 -5.62
CA ASN A 29 8.15 4.90 -4.17
C ASN A 29 7.40 3.76 -3.49
N ILE A 30 7.70 3.56 -2.21
CA ILE A 30 7.02 2.62 -1.33
C ILE A 30 6.54 3.38 -0.10
N ILE A 31 5.33 3.11 0.32
CA ILE A 31 4.80 3.59 1.61
C ILE A 31 4.19 2.40 2.36
N THR A 32 4.50 2.31 3.65
CA THR A 32 3.89 1.30 4.51
C THR A 32 2.54 1.81 5.01
N VAL A 33 1.51 1.01 4.79
CA VAL A 33 0.12 1.37 5.12
C VAL A 33 -0.50 0.27 5.97
N ALA A 34 -1.14 0.69 7.07
CA ALA A 34 -1.93 -0.21 7.91
C ALA A 34 -3.44 0.02 7.74
N TRP A 35 -3.84 1.17 7.22
CA TRP A 35 -5.24 1.50 6.99
C TRP A 35 -5.60 1.15 5.55
N THR A 36 -5.91 -0.13 5.37
CA THR A 36 -6.22 -0.75 4.09
C THR A 36 -7.16 -1.94 4.34
N GLY A 37 -7.95 -2.29 3.35
CA GLY A 37 -8.85 -3.43 3.49
C GLY A 37 -9.67 -3.67 2.25
N THR A 38 -10.40 -4.78 2.25
CA THR A 38 -11.32 -5.18 1.20
C THR A 38 -12.67 -4.53 1.43
N ILE A 39 -13.29 -3.98 0.39
CA ILE A 39 -14.58 -3.28 0.48
C ILE A 39 -15.65 -3.82 -0.45
N ASN A 40 -15.31 -4.60 -1.46
CA ASN A 40 -16.29 -5.09 -2.42
C ASN A 40 -15.80 -6.37 -3.09
N THR A 41 -16.73 -7.26 -3.45
CA THR A 41 -16.42 -8.55 -4.04
C THR A 41 -16.52 -8.56 -5.56
N ASN A 42 -17.53 -7.91 -6.11
CA ASN A 42 -17.80 -7.95 -7.55
C ASN A 42 -18.21 -6.55 -8.05
N PRO A 43 -17.28 -5.78 -8.63
CA PRO A 43 -15.87 -6.12 -8.83
C PRO A 43 -15.09 -6.15 -7.52
N PRO A 44 -13.94 -6.84 -7.46
CA PRO A 44 -13.11 -6.83 -6.26
C PRO A 44 -12.50 -5.46 -6.04
N MET A 45 -12.70 -4.89 -4.85
CA MET A 45 -12.24 -3.54 -4.53
C MET A 45 -11.57 -3.48 -3.16
N THR A 46 -10.62 -2.60 -3.07
CA THR A 46 -9.84 -2.33 -1.86
C THR A 46 -9.62 -0.83 -1.70
N TYR A 47 -9.04 -0.42 -0.60
CA TYR A 47 -8.68 0.97 -0.38
C TYR A 47 -7.35 1.06 0.36
N VAL A 48 -6.70 2.21 0.22
CA VAL A 48 -5.60 2.63 1.08
C VAL A 48 -5.86 4.06 1.51
N SER A 49 -5.68 4.35 2.82
CA SER A 49 -5.81 5.71 3.35
C SER A 49 -4.43 6.30 3.53
N VAL A 50 -4.17 7.44 2.91
CA VAL A 50 -2.84 8.08 2.87
C VAL A 50 -2.97 9.56 3.24
N ARG A 51 -2.02 10.04 4.05
CA ARG A 51 -1.93 11.47 4.35
C ARG A 51 -1.44 12.23 3.12
N PRO A 52 -2.06 13.39 2.78
CA PRO A 52 -1.63 14.19 1.63
C PRO A 52 -0.17 14.64 1.69
N GLU A 53 0.43 14.73 2.87
CA GLU A 53 1.83 15.12 3.04
C GLU A 53 2.84 14.03 2.68
N ARG A 54 2.39 12.79 2.55
CA ARG A 54 3.29 11.67 2.21
C ARG A 54 3.71 11.74 0.74
N HIS A 55 4.96 11.39 0.49
CA HIS A 55 5.54 11.44 -0.86
C HIS A 55 4.74 10.62 -1.89
N SER A 56 4.24 9.46 -1.50
CA SER A 56 3.44 8.59 -2.37
C SER A 56 2.08 9.17 -2.74
N TYR A 57 1.53 10.09 -1.94
CA TYR A 57 0.19 10.64 -2.18
C TYR A 57 0.05 11.25 -3.59
N ASN A 58 0.92 12.18 -3.94
CA ASN A 58 0.86 12.84 -5.24
C ASN A 58 1.10 11.86 -6.39
N ILE A 59 1.98 10.89 -6.20
CA ILE A 59 2.27 9.87 -7.20
C ILE A 59 1.00 9.05 -7.50
N ILE A 60 0.33 8.56 -6.47
CA ILE A 60 -0.89 7.77 -6.63
C ILE A 60 -2.01 8.64 -7.22
N ASN A 61 -2.13 9.89 -6.76
CA ASN A 61 -3.14 10.81 -7.26
C ASN A 61 -2.96 11.10 -8.76
N GLU A 62 -1.73 11.27 -9.22
CA GLU A 62 -1.43 11.55 -10.62
C GLU A 62 -1.54 10.32 -11.52
N THR A 63 -1.04 9.16 -11.07
CA THR A 63 -1.02 7.95 -11.88
C THR A 63 -2.32 7.15 -11.81
N GLY A 64 -3.06 7.27 -10.71
CA GLY A 64 -4.27 6.49 -10.50
C GLY A 64 -4.03 5.01 -10.28
N GLU A 65 -2.80 4.60 -9.94
CA GLU A 65 -2.41 3.20 -9.81
C GLU A 65 -1.53 2.98 -8.59
N PHE A 66 -1.64 1.80 -8.00
CA PHE A 66 -0.73 1.34 -6.96
C PHE A 66 -0.76 -0.18 -6.85
N VAL A 67 0.23 -0.73 -6.17
CA VAL A 67 0.31 -2.18 -5.88
C VAL A 67 0.40 -2.36 -4.38
N ILE A 68 -0.45 -3.22 -3.84
CA ILE A 68 -0.38 -3.64 -2.44
C ILE A 68 0.51 -4.88 -2.38
N ASN A 69 1.63 -4.78 -1.68
CA ASN A 69 2.57 -5.89 -1.52
C ASN A 69 2.40 -6.46 -0.12
N VAL A 70 1.94 -7.71 -0.04
CA VAL A 70 1.73 -8.41 1.22
C VAL A 70 3.08 -8.66 1.88
N THR A 71 3.16 -8.46 3.19
CA THR A 71 4.40 -8.56 3.95
C THR A 71 4.59 -9.93 4.57
N THR A 72 5.85 -10.26 4.87
CA THR A 72 6.25 -11.48 5.56
C THR A 72 7.16 -11.13 6.72
N GLU A 73 7.48 -12.11 7.55
CA GLU A 73 8.46 -11.94 8.63
C GLU A 73 9.81 -11.46 8.08
N ALA A 74 10.26 -12.04 6.97
CA ALA A 74 11.52 -11.63 6.33
C ALA A 74 11.52 -10.18 5.87
N LEU A 75 10.35 -9.60 5.58
CA LEU A 75 10.19 -8.21 5.15
C LEU A 75 9.90 -7.26 6.30
N ALA A 76 9.88 -7.71 7.55
CA ALA A 76 9.49 -6.88 8.70
C ALA A 76 10.34 -5.62 8.84
N TYR A 77 11.64 -5.74 8.73
CA TYR A 77 12.55 -4.58 8.81
C TYR A 77 12.28 -3.57 7.68
N ALA A 78 12.19 -4.05 6.44
CA ALA A 78 11.91 -3.19 5.28
C ALA A 78 10.55 -2.49 5.41
N THR A 79 9.54 -3.21 5.91
CA THR A 79 8.20 -2.69 6.13
C THR A 79 8.21 -1.52 7.12
N ASP A 80 8.88 -1.68 8.25
CA ASP A 80 9.02 -0.62 9.24
C ASP A 80 9.80 0.57 8.69
N TRP A 81 10.95 0.31 8.09
CA TRP A 81 11.82 1.36 7.55
C TRP A 81 11.10 2.21 6.49
N CYS A 82 10.39 1.57 5.56
CA CYS A 82 9.66 2.27 4.50
C CYS A 82 8.50 3.11 5.05
N GLY A 83 7.98 2.78 6.23
CA GLY A 83 6.91 3.51 6.89
C GLY A 83 7.37 4.78 7.62
N VAL A 84 8.63 4.86 8.01
CA VAL A 84 9.17 5.96 8.83
C VAL A 84 10.16 6.86 8.07
N ARG A 85 10.38 6.62 6.79
CA ARG A 85 11.26 7.43 5.93
C ARG A 85 10.45 8.04 4.78
N SER A 86 10.94 9.15 4.23
CA SER A 86 10.31 9.81 3.09
C SER A 86 11.00 9.45 1.78
N GLY A 87 10.19 9.13 0.75
CA GLY A 87 10.69 8.90 -0.60
C GLY A 87 11.28 10.14 -1.25
N SER A 88 11.03 11.34 -0.69
CA SER A 88 11.69 12.56 -1.14
C SER A 88 13.17 12.62 -0.77
N LYS A 89 13.59 11.83 0.21
CA LYS A 89 14.98 11.79 0.70
C LYS A 89 15.69 10.49 0.38
N TYR A 90 14.96 9.40 0.17
CA TYR A 90 15.55 8.07 0.02
C TYR A 90 14.89 7.32 -1.13
N ASP A 91 15.69 6.57 -1.88
CA ASP A 91 15.21 5.53 -2.79
C ASP A 91 14.98 4.26 -1.97
N LYS A 92 13.75 3.99 -1.60
CA LYS A 92 13.42 2.90 -0.68
C LYS A 92 13.70 1.51 -1.25
N PHE A 93 13.52 1.33 -2.55
CA PHE A 93 13.90 0.07 -3.21
C PHE A 93 15.39 -0.19 -3.07
N LYS A 94 16.21 0.82 -3.33
CA LYS A 94 17.66 0.72 -3.23
C LYS A 94 18.13 0.51 -1.79
N GLU A 95 17.64 1.34 -0.87
CA GLU A 95 18.08 1.31 0.53
C GLU A 95 17.73 -0.01 1.22
N MET A 96 16.55 -0.55 0.93
CA MET A 96 16.10 -1.81 1.52
C MET A 96 16.44 -3.03 0.65
N LYS A 97 17.18 -2.82 -0.45
CA LYS A 97 17.60 -3.89 -1.38
C LYS A 97 16.41 -4.72 -1.88
N LEU A 98 15.32 -4.01 -2.19
CA LEU A 98 14.12 -4.60 -2.76
C LEU A 98 14.19 -4.53 -4.28
N THR A 99 13.71 -5.57 -4.94
CA THR A 99 13.73 -5.68 -6.39
C THR A 99 12.41 -5.23 -6.97
N LYS A 100 12.47 -4.34 -7.97
CA LYS A 100 11.29 -3.94 -8.73
C LYS A 100 10.91 -5.04 -9.71
N GLU A 101 9.66 -5.49 -9.62
CA GLU A 101 9.09 -6.45 -10.57
C GLU A 101 8.07 -5.74 -11.44
N GLU A 102 8.23 -5.88 -12.75
CA GLU A 102 7.30 -5.29 -13.71
C GLU A 102 5.92 -5.95 -13.59
N CYS A 103 4.87 -5.13 -13.56
CA CYS A 103 3.50 -5.59 -13.47
C CYS A 103 2.85 -5.60 -14.86
N PRO A 104 2.07 -6.64 -15.20
CA PRO A 104 1.43 -6.70 -16.52
C PRO A 104 0.24 -5.76 -16.69
N LEU A 105 -0.40 -5.32 -15.61
CA LEU A 105 -1.67 -4.58 -15.68
C LEU A 105 -1.60 -3.14 -15.16
N VAL A 106 -0.51 -2.76 -14.53
CA VAL A 106 -0.29 -1.39 -14.03
C VAL A 106 1.15 -0.97 -14.33
N SER A 107 1.39 0.34 -14.35
CA SER A 107 2.72 0.89 -14.68
C SER A 107 3.69 0.88 -13.50
N CYS A 108 3.17 0.86 -12.27
CA CYS A 108 4.01 0.85 -11.09
C CYS A 108 4.60 -0.55 -10.82
N PRO A 109 5.81 -0.61 -10.25
CA PRO A 109 6.43 -1.89 -9.96
C PRO A 109 5.80 -2.55 -8.74
N ALA A 110 5.85 -3.89 -8.72
CA ALA A 110 5.65 -4.68 -7.51
C ALA A 110 7.00 -4.86 -6.79
N ILE A 111 6.94 -5.30 -5.55
CA ILE A 111 8.11 -5.71 -4.78
C ILE A 111 8.26 -7.21 -4.98
N ALA A 112 9.34 -7.62 -5.67
CA ALA A 112 9.55 -9.03 -6.04
C ALA A 112 9.65 -9.96 -4.83
N GLU A 113 10.17 -9.48 -3.71
CA GLU A 113 10.33 -10.26 -2.48
C GLU A 113 9.01 -10.50 -1.74
N SER A 114 7.95 -9.80 -2.10
CA SER A 114 6.63 -10.02 -1.53
C SER A 114 5.97 -11.25 -2.16
N PRO A 115 5.30 -12.11 -1.36
CA PRO A 115 4.68 -13.33 -1.90
C PRO A 115 3.40 -13.06 -2.70
N MET A 116 2.81 -11.88 -2.55
CA MET A 116 1.57 -11.53 -3.23
C MET A 116 1.53 -10.03 -3.51
N ASN A 117 1.26 -9.68 -4.76
CA ASN A 117 1.22 -8.28 -5.21
C ASN A 117 -0.14 -8.02 -5.83
N ILE A 118 -0.92 -7.13 -5.24
CA ILE A 118 -2.29 -6.83 -5.63
C ILE A 118 -2.28 -5.53 -6.44
N MET A 119 -2.52 -5.64 -7.75
CA MET A 119 -2.51 -4.51 -8.68
C MET A 119 -3.85 -3.78 -8.63
N CYS A 120 -3.81 -2.47 -8.39
CA CYS A 120 -4.99 -1.66 -8.16
C CYS A 120 -5.04 -0.43 -9.05
N LYS A 121 -6.26 -0.09 -9.51
CA LYS A 121 -6.54 1.16 -10.22
C LYS A 121 -7.55 1.98 -9.43
N VAL A 122 -7.20 3.22 -9.13
CA VAL A 122 -8.04 4.13 -8.34
C VAL A 122 -9.31 4.47 -9.11
N LYS A 123 -10.46 4.33 -8.44
CA LYS A 123 -11.78 4.69 -8.97
C LYS A 123 -12.33 5.97 -8.33
N GLU A 124 -12.01 6.20 -7.07
CA GLU A 124 -12.53 7.34 -6.32
C GLU A 124 -11.53 7.74 -5.24
N ILE A 125 -11.46 9.02 -4.94
CA ILE A 125 -10.68 9.55 -3.83
C ILE A 125 -11.66 10.20 -2.88
N VAL A 126 -11.71 9.70 -1.62
CA VAL A 126 -12.59 10.23 -0.59
C VAL A 126 -11.77 11.07 0.37
N HIS A 127 -12.09 12.36 0.45
CA HIS A 127 -11.39 13.31 1.33
C HIS A 127 -12.03 13.27 2.71
N LEU A 128 -11.27 12.82 3.73
CA LEU A 128 -11.82 12.58 5.06
C LEU A 128 -11.35 13.58 6.11
N GLY A 129 -10.18 14.18 5.93
CA GLY A 129 -9.60 15.11 6.90
C GLY A 129 -8.09 14.95 6.92
N SER A 130 -7.54 14.18 7.86
CA SER A 130 -6.09 13.93 7.93
C SER A 130 -5.62 12.98 6.84
N HIS A 131 -6.49 12.10 6.36
CA HIS A 131 -6.22 11.12 5.32
C HIS A 131 -7.21 11.25 4.19
N ASP A 132 -6.77 10.96 2.98
CA ASP A 132 -7.64 10.70 1.84
C ASP A 132 -7.63 9.20 1.56
N MET A 133 -8.81 8.65 1.29
CA MET A 133 -8.98 7.24 1.01
C MET A 133 -9.02 7.03 -0.51
N PHE A 134 -8.03 6.31 -1.03
CA PHE A 134 -8.02 5.90 -2.44
C PHE A 134 -8.79 4.60 -2.56
N VAL A 135 -10.00 4.69 -3.10
CA VAL A 135 -10.84 3.52 -3.38
C VAL A 135 -10.45 2.98 -4.75
N ALA A 136 -10.09 1.73 -4.82
CA ALA A 136 -9.53 1.15 -6.03
C ALA A 136 -10.14 -0.19 -6.38
N GLU A 137 -10.17 -0.49 -7.67
CA GLU A 137 -10.50 -1.82 -8.19
C GLU A 137 -9.24 -2.65 -8.28
N VAL A 138 -9.31 -3.89 -7.80
CA VAL A 138 -8.24 -4.88 -7.96
C VAL A 138 -8.34 -5.41 -9.40
N VAL A 139 -7.32 -5.12 -10.21
CA VAL A 139 -7.31 -5.54 -11.62
C VAL A 139 -6.57 -6.84 -11.86
N GLY A 140 -5.78 -7.29 -10.89
CA GLY A 140 -5.08 -8.56 -10.95
C GLY A 140 -4.17 -8.76 -9.75
N THR A 141 -3.69 -9.98 -9.58
CA THR A 141 -2.81 -10.33 -8.46
C THR A 141 -1.69 -11.23 -8.97
N LEU A 142 -0.47 -10.91 -8.59
CA LEU A 142 0.68 -11.79 -8.76
C LEU A 142 0.86 -12.58 -7.48
N ALA A 143 1.08 -13.88 -7.58
CA ALA A 143 1.28 -14.74 -6.42
C ALA A 143 2.51 -15.62 -6.66
N ASP A 144 3.35 -15.76 -5.62
CA ASP A 144 4.54 -16.61 -5.68
C ASP A 144 4.10 -18.08 -5.73
N GLU A 145 4.59 -18.80 -6.72
CA GLU A 145 4.24 -20.21 -6.95
C GLU A 145 4.44 -21.12 -5.74
N LYS A 146 5.42 -20.81 -4.90
CA LYS A 146 5.69 -21.65 -3.71
C LYS A 146 4.56 -21.65 -2.69
N TYR A 147 3.60 -20.72 -2.81
CA TYR A 147 2.44 -20.65 -1.93
C TYR A 147 1.15 -21.16 -2.57
N MET A 148 1.26 -21.72 -3.76
CA MET A 148 0.10 -22.20 -4.53
C MET A 148 -0.13 -23.70 -4.32
#